data_35e83b599d05916763a2d025ce8344b5
#
_entry.id   35e83b599d05916763a2d025ce8344b5
#
_cell.length_a   1.000
_cell.length_b   1.000
_cell.length_c   1.000
_cell.angle_alpha   90.00
_cell.angle_beta   90.00
_cell.angle_gamma   90.00
#
_symmetry.space_group_name_H-M   'P 1'
#
loop_
_entity.id
_entity.type
_entity.pdbx_description
1 polymer ?
#
loop_
_entity_poly.entity_id
_entity_poly.type
_entity_poly.pdbx_seq_one_letter_code
_entity_poly.pdbx_strand_id
1 'polypeptide(L)'
;MEQRLEYLSYHDQLTGLYNRRFYEEQLTRLDVKRNFPLTLVMADVNGLKLINDSFGHVVGDELLKKVAEVITQGCRADEIIARLGGDEFVILLPNTDANETSHIVKRVKALALKEKIGSIDISVSFGWETKMNEEEKIEEIFKKAEDHMYKKKLFESPSMRGKTLKAIINALYEKNKQEETHSHRVSALCESFGRVLGLPEGEIEELRTVGLLHDIGKIAIDESILKKQERLTYDEWEEIKRHPEIGYRLLSTVNDMSEMAQYVLLHHEKWDGSGYPKSLKGEEIPLQSRIIAVADAYDAMTSERTYVG
;
A
#
# COMPACT_ATOMS: atom_id res chain seq x y z
N MET A 1 -23.69 -25.26 -19.10
CA MET A 1 -23.03 -25.57 -17.80
C MET A 1 -21.56 -25.90 -18.00
N GLU A 2 -21.20 -26.71 -18.96
CA GLU A 2 -19.81 -27.12 -19.28
C GLU A 2 -18.89 -25.94 -19.62
N GLN A 3 -19.28 -25.06 -20.53
CA GLN A 3 -18.50 -23.85 -20.91
C GLN A 3 -18.21 -22.93 -19.73
N ARG A 4 -19.13 -22.84 -18.75
CA ARG A 4 -18.91 -22.02 -17.55
C ARG A 4 -17.92 -22.68 -16.57
N LEU A 5 -17.94 -24.01 -16.49
CA LEU A 5 -16.97 -24.77 -15.70
C LEU A 5 -15.58 -24.70 -16.31
N GLU A 6 -15.48 -24.77 -17.64
CA GLU A 6 -14.22 -24.62 -18.37
C GLU A 6 -13.65 -23.21 -18.21
N TYR A 7 -14.47 -22.16 -18.33
CA TYR A 7 -14.05 -20.79 -18.07
C TYR A 7 -13.51 -20.61 -16.66
N LEU A 8 -14.25 -21.07 -15.64
CA LEU A 8 -13.83 -20.98 -14.23
C LEU A 8 -12.56 -21.80 -13.92
N SER A 9 -12.28 -22.83 -14.71
CA SER A 9 -11.05 -23.65 -14.57
C SER A 9 -9.79 -22.93 -15.02
N TYR A 10 -9.90 -21.96 -15.94
CA TYR A 10 -8.78 -21.30 -16.59
C TYR A 10 -8.67 -19.80 -16.34
N HIS A 11 -9.68 -19.17 -15.73
CA HIS A 11 -9.68 -17.73 -15.49
C HIS A 11 -9.66 -17.39 -13.99
N ASP A 12 -9.02 -16.28 -13.66
CA ASP A 12 -9.11 -15.63 -12.36
C ASP A 12 -10.45 -14.93 -12.22
N GLN A 13 -11.20 -15.25 -11.18
CA GLN A 13 -12.57 -14.74 -11.00
C GLN A 13 -12.63 -13.23 -10.73
N LEU A 14 -11.58 -12.66 -10.15
CA LEU A 14 -11.54 -11.24 -9.84
C LEU A 14 -11.26 -10.38 -11.07
N THR A 15 -10.23 -10.77 -11.83
CA THR A 15 -9.69 -9.94 -12.92
C THR A 15 -10.19 -10.36 -14.32
N GLY A 16 -10.72 -11.58 -14.45
CA GLY A 16 -11.10 -12.16 -15.73
C GLY A 16 -9.93 -12.61 -16.62
N LEU A 17 -8.70 -12.36 -16.21
CA LEU A 17 -7.49 -12.85 -16.88
C LEU A 17 -7.35 -14.38 -16.73
N TYR A 18 -6.42 -14.97 -17.46
CA TYR A 18 -6.09 -16.36 -17.20
C TYR A 18 -5.54 -16.55 -15.79
N ASN A 19 -5.73 -17.74 -15.21
CA ASN A 19 -5.19 -18.11 -13.91
C ASN A 19 -3.83 -18.82 -14.04
N ARG A 20 -3.21 -19.12 -12.90
CA ARG A 20 -1.93 -19.85 -12.80
C ARG A 20 -1.95 -21.16 -13.59
N ARG A 21 -3.03 -21.93 -13.48
CA ARG A 21 -3.14 -23.24 -14.14
C ARG A 21 -3.05 -23.12 -15.69
N PHE A 22 -3.82 -22.18 -16.26
CA PHE A 22 -3.77 -21.94 -17.70
C PHE A 22 -2.39 -21.45 -18.14
N TYR A 23 -1.78 -20.54 -17.37
CA TYR A 23 -0.42 -20.09 -17.63
C TYR A 23 0.60 -21.24 -17.72
N GLU A 24 0.61 -22.17 -16.74
CA GLU A 24 1.52 -23.31 -16.70
C GLU A 24 1.34 -24.25 -17.91
N GLU A 25 0.08 -24.51 -18.28
CA GLU A 25 -0.25 -25.30 -19.48
C GLU A 25 0.23 -24.59 -20.75
N GLN A 26 0.03 -23.27 -20.89
CA GLN A 26 0.45 -22.52 -22.06
C GLN A 26 1.97 -22.32 -22.12
N LEU A 27 2.65 -22.15 -21.00
CA LEU A 27 4.09 -22.07 -20.93
C LEU A 27 4.74 -23.30 -21.58
N THR A 28 4.27 -24.49 -21.22
CA THR A 28 4.74 -25.76 -21.79
C THR A 28 4.46 -25.86 -23.30
N ARG A 29 3.32 -25.35 -23.78
CA ARG A 29 2.94 -25.36 -25.21
C ARG A 29 3.70 -24.35 -26.02
N LEU A 30 4.09 -23.21 -25.44
CA LEU A 30 4.80 -22.14 -26.13
C LEU A 30 6.33 -22.32 -26.12
N ASP A 31 6.86 -23.13 -25.21
CA ASP A 31 8.31 -23.40 -25.12
C ASP A 31 8.79 -24.35 -26.24
N VAL A 32 8.65 -23.89 -27.47
CA VAL A 32 9.05 -24.60 -28.70
C VAL A 32 9.74 -23.62 -29.67
N LYS A 33 10.69 -24.11 -30.44
CA LYS A 33 11.57 -23.34 -31.35
C LYS A 33 10.84 -22.31 -32.23
N ARG A 34 9.64 -22.63 -32.71
CA ARG A 34 8.87 -21.74 -33.60
C ARG A 34 8.37 -20.43 -32.90
N ASN A 35 8.38 -20.41 -31.58
CA ASN A 35 7.91 -19.27 -30.78
C ASN A 35 9.07 -18.44 -30.19
N PHE A 36 10.35 -18.83 -30.48
CA PHE A 36 11.50 -18.06 -30.03
C PHE A 36 11.77 -16.85 -30.95
N PRO A 37 12.19 -15.72 -30.38
CA PRO A 37 12.43 -15.46 -28.97
C PRO A 37 11.12 -15.47 -28.18
N LEU A 38 11.11 -16.17 -27.04
CA LEU A 38 9.96 -16.22 -26.11
C LEU A 38 10.31 -15.43 -24.85
N THR A 39 9.66 -14.30 -24.64
CA THR A 39 9.86 -13.50 -23.45
C THR A 39 8.79 -13.75 -22.41
N LEU A 40 9.24 -13.91 -21.17
CA LEU A 40 8.42 -14.01 -19.98
C LEU A 40 8.55 -12.71 -19.19
N VAL A 41 7.42 -12.07 -18.88
CA VAL A 41 7.35 -10.85 -18.08
C VAL A 41 6.63 -11.12 -16.77
N MET A 42 7.28 -10.86 -15.65
CA MET A 42 6.69 -10.84 -14.33
C MET A 42 6.27 -9.43 -13.99
N ALA A 43 5.11 -9.28 -13.38
CA ALA A 43 4.60 -7.99 -12.94
C ALA A 43 4.00 -8.11 -11.52
N ASP A 44 4.19 -7.07 -10.71
CA ASP A 44 3.75 -7.03 -9.32
C ASP A 44 3.17 -5.64 -9.01
N VAL A 45 2.00 -5.61 -8.37
CA VAL A 45 1.29 -4.36 -8.04
C VAL A 45 1.88 -3.74 -6.79
N ASN A 46 2.43 -2.53 -6.93
CA ASN A 46 3.05 -1.84 -5.81
C ASN A 46 2.02 -1.31 -4.81
N GLY A 47 2.22 -1.62 -3.53
CA GLY A 47 1.45 -1.02 -2.44
C GLY A 47 0.06 -1.64 -2.20
N LEU A 48 -0.30 -2.77 -2.82
CA LEU A 48 -1.61 -3.41 -2.63
C LEU A 48 -1.94 -3.65 -1.16
N LYS A 49 -0.98 -4.14 -0.36
CA LYS A 49 -1.18 -4.35 1.08
C LYS A 49 -1.51 -3.06 1.80
N LEU A 50 -0.78 -1.98 1.52
CA LEU A 50 -1.01 -0.66 2.11
C LEU A 50 -2.41 -0.13 1.77
N ILE A 51 -2.86 -0.34 0.52
CA ILE A 51 -4.18 0.06 0.05
C ILE A 51 -5.27 -0.77 0.74
N ASN A 52 -5.09 -2.08 0.84
CA ASN A 52 -6.02 -2.96 1.56
C ASN A 52 -6.16 -2.56 3.04
N ASP A 53 -5.04 -2.29 3.71
CA ASP A 53 -5.01 -1.90 5.12
C ASP A 53 -5.65 -0.51 5.36
N SER A 54 -5.61 0.40 4.36
CA SER A 54 -6.10 1.77 4.47
C SER A 54 -7.54 1.95 4.01
N PHE A 55 -7.91 1.28 2.91
CA PHE A 55 -9.19 1.49 2.21
C PHE A 55 -10.05 0.24 2.12
N GLY A 56 -9.56 -0.89 2.66
CA GLY A 56 -10.24 -2.19 2.61
C GLY A 56 -10.03 -2.95 1.31
N HIS A 57 -10.34 -4.26 1.36
CA HIS A 57 -10.11 -5.19 0.24
C HIS A 57 -10.90 -4.83 -1.03
N VAL A 58 -12.06 -4.16 -0.90
CA VAL A 58 -12.87 -3.75 -2.07
C VAL A 58 -12.07 -2.81 -2.97
N VAL A 59 -11.36 -1.84 -2.39
CA VAL A 59 -10.51 -0.89 -3.14
C VAL A 59 -9.27 -1.58 -3.72
N GLY A 60 -8.68 -2.53 -2.99
CA GLY A 60 -7.60 -3.37 -3.51
C GLY A 60 -8.04 -4.25 -4.68
N ASP A 61 -9.25 -4.79 -4.63
CA ASP A 61 -9.84 -5.57 -5.72
C ASP A 61 -10.10 -4.70 -6.97
N GLU A 62 -10.55 -3.45 -6.79
CA GLU A 62 -10.68 -2.48 -7.88
C GLU A 62 -9.31 -2.14 -8.50
N LEU A 63 -8.27 -1.97 -7.67
CA LEU A 63 -6.91 -1.78 -8.16
C LEU A 63 -6.43 -2.94 -9.01
N LEU A 64 -6.63 -4.18 -8.55
CA LEU A 64 -6.23 -5.38 -9.28
C LEU A 64 -6.98 -5.51 -10.62
N LYS A 65 -8.28 -5.22 -10.66
CA LYS A 65 -9.08 -5.19 -11.91
C LYS A 65 -8.55 -4.13 -12.87
N LYS A 66 -8.27 -2.94 -12.36
CA LYS A 66 -7.75 -1.85 -13.18
C LYS A 66 -6.35 -2.15 -13.73
N VAL A 67 -5.47 -2.78 -12.94
CA VAL A 67 -4.17 -3.26 -13.40
C VAL A 67 -4.34 -4.30 -14.51
N ALA A 68 -5.26 -5.25 -14.37
CA ALA A 68 -5.56 -6.25 -15.40
C ALA A 68 -6.03 -5.61 -16.71
N GLU A 69 -6.90 -4.61 -16.64
CA GLU A 69 -7.36 -3.83 -17.80
C GLU A 69 -6.20 -3.12 -18.51
N VAL A 70 -5.35 -2.44 -17.74
CA VAL A 70 -4.19 -1.68 -18.26
C VAL A 70 -3.19 -2.61 -18.93
N ILE A 71 -2.87 -3.77 -18.33
CA ILE A 71 -1.98 -4.76 -18.93
C ILE A 71 -2.58 -5.28 -20.23
N THR A 72 -3.87 -5.63 -20.24
CA THR A 72 -4.56 -6.13 -21.43
C THR A 72 -4.55 -5.10 -22.56
N GLN A 73 -4.80 -3.83 -22.27
CA GLN A 73 -4.75 -2.74 -23.27
C GLN A 73 -3.32 -2.52 -23.82
N GLY A 74 -2.33 -2.78 -22.99
CA GLY A 74 -0.94 -2.66 -23.37
C GLY A 74 -0.37 -3.85 -24.14
N CYS A 75 -1.07 -4.97 -24.22
CA CYS A 75 -0.68 -6.21 -24.87
C CYS A 75 -1.46 -6.48 -26.15
N ARG A 76 -1.00 -7.43 -26.97
CA ARG A 76 -1.68 -7.90 -28.19
C ARG A 76 -2.64 -9.03 -27.84
N ALA A 77 -3.59 -9.33 -28.75
CA ALA A 77 -4.62 -10.36 -28.53
C ALA A 77 -4.07 -11.80 -28.47
N ASP A 78 -2.90 -12.06 -29.04
CA ASP A 78 -2.22 -13.36 -29.05
C ASP A 78 -1.23 -13.55 -27.88
N GLU A 79 -1.01 -12.52 -27.08
CA GLU A 79 -0.18 -12.56 -25.88
C GLU A 79 -0.99 -13.11 -24.69
N ILE A 80 -0.37 -13.96 -23.88
CA ILE A 80 -1.05 -14.60 -22.76
C ILE A 80 -0.78 -13.81 -21.49
N ILE A 81 -1.85 -13.34 -20.88
CA ILE A 81 -1.80 -12.59 -19.63
C ILE A 81 -2.52 -13.38 -18.55
N ALA A 82 -1.83 -13.66 -17.45
CA ALA A 82 -2.40 -14.40 -16.33
C ALA A 82 -2.11 -13.72 -15.01
N ARG A 83 -3.01 -13.94 -14.04
CA ARG A 83 -2.78 -13.61 -12.63
C ARG A 83 -2.38 -14.87 -11.89
N LEU A 84 -1.20 -14.84 -11.26
CA LEU A 84 -0.67 -15.99 -10.53
C LEU A 84 -1.24 -16.10 -9.11
N GLY A 85 -1.67 -14.98 -8.53
CA GLY A 85 -2.26 -14.86 -7.20
C GLY A 85 -1.85 -13.57 -6.52
N GLY A 86 -2.60 -13.11 -5.51
CA GLY A 86 -2.28 -11.87 -4.80
C GLY A 86 -2.13 -10.66 -5.75
N ASP A 87 -0.94 -10.07 -5.75
CA ASP A 87 -0.51 -8.91 -6.55
C ASP A 87 0.32 -9.27 -7.79
N GLU A 88 0.51 -10.58 -8.07
CA GLU A 88 1.40 -11.07 -9.12
C GLU A 88 0.68 -11.38 -10.43
N PHE A 89 1.22 -10.86 -11.52
CA PHE A 89 0.79 -11.12 -12.90
C PHE A 89 1.97 -11.62 -13.74
N VAL A 90 1.67 -12.36 -14.80
CA VAL A 90 2.65 -12.84 -15.77
C VAL A 90 2.14 -12.63 -17.17
N ILE A 91 3.05 -12.32 -18.10
CA ILE A 91 2.75 -12.18 -19.51
C ILE A 91 3.72 -13.06 -20.31
N LEU A 92 3.20 -13.89 -21.20
CA LEU A 92 3.99 -14.65 -22.16
C LEU A 92 3.93 -13.99 -23.53
N LEU A 93 5.08 -13.66 -24.07
CA LEU A 93 5.26 -12.93 -25.32
C LEU A 93 6.00 -13.83 -26.32
N PRO A 94 5.30 -14.65 -27.13
CA PRO A 94 5.93 -15.45 -28.17
C PRO A 94 6.42 -14.54 -29.32
N ASN A 95 7.51 -14.94 -29.97
CA ASN A 95 8.13 -14.21 -31.08
C ASN A 95 8.45 -12.74 -30.74
N THR A 96 8.84 -12.49 -29.48
CA THR A 96 9.06 -11.13 -28.96
C THR A 96 10.39 -11.11 -28.19
N ASP A 97 11.30 -10.25 -28.59
CA ASP A 97 12.60 -10.07 -27.93
C ASP A 97 12.55 -9.08 -26.75
N ALA A 98 13.69 -8.93 -26.06
CA ALA A 98 13.82 -8.02 -24.91
C ALA A 98 13.56 -6.54 -25.27
N ASN A 99 13.87 -6.13 -26.50
CA ASN A 99 13.71 -4.75 -26.97
C ASN A 99 12.22 -4.42 -27.18
N GLU A 100 11.52 -5.30 -27.91
CA GLU A 100 10.07 -5.19 -28.11
C GLU A 100 9.32 -5.26 -26.77
N THR A 101 9.74 -6.16 -25.87
CA THR A 101 9.21 -6.28 -24.51
C THR A 101 9.38 -4.97 -23.73
N SER A 102 10.54 -4.31 -23.83
CA SER A 102 10.75 -2.99 -23.22
C SER A 102 9.74 -1.95 -23.71
N HIS A 103 9.37 -1.97 -24.98
CA HIS A 103 8.35 -1.05 -25.53
C HIS A 103 6.94 -1.39 -25.03
N ILE A 104 6.59 -2.68 -24.93
CA ILE A 104 5.31 -3.14 -24.35
C ILE A 104 5.21 -2.68 -22.90
N VAL A 105 6.21 -2.95 -22.07
CA VAL A 105 6.24 -2.55 -20.66
C VAL A 105 6.14 -1.02 -20.50
N LYS A 106 6.86 -0.24 -21.31
CA LYS A 106 6.75 1.23 -21.30
C LYS A 106 5.33 1.68 -21.64
N ARG A 107 4.68 1.05 -22.61
CA ARG A 107 3.29 1.35 -23.01
C ARG A 107 2.33 1.04 -21.86
N VAL A 108 2.43 -0.12 -21.21
CA VAL A 108 1.61 -0.51 -20.06
C VAL A 108 1.82 0.49 -18.91
N LYS A 109 3.08 0.83 -18.56
CA LYS A 109 3.37 1.85 -17.53
C LYS A 109 2.77 3.22 -17.87
N ALA A 110 2.83 3.64 -19.12
CA ALA A 110 2.25 4.93 -19.55
C ALA A 110 0.70 4.92 -19.48
N LEU A 111 0.06 3.77 -19.71
CA LEU A 111 -1.38 3.61 -19.50
C LEU A 111 -1.72 3.63 -17.99
N ALA A 112 -0.97 2.90 -17.17
CA ALA A 112 -1.16 2.89 -15.72
C ALA A 112 -1.10 4.29 -15.10
N LEU A 113 -0.17 5.15 -15.55
CA LEU A 113 -0.04 6.52 -15.07
C LEU A 113 -1.24 7.43 -15.38
N LYS A 114 -2.11 7.05 -16.31
CA LYS A 114 -3.33 7.80 -16.65
C LYS A 114 -4.53 7.38 -15.81
N GLU A 115 -4.44 6.26 -15.13
CA GLU A 115 -5.51 5.66 -14.35
C GLU A 115 -5.27 5.88 -12.85
N LYS A 116 -6.36 6.02 -12.11
CA LYS A 116 -6.36 6.18 -10.64
C LYS A 116 -7.52 5.43 -10.02
N ILE A 117 -7.34 5.01 -8.79
CA ILE A 117 -8.44 4.54 -7.92
C ILE A 117 -8.64 5.63 -6.85
N GLY A 118 -9.69 6.44 -7.01
CA GLY A 118 -9.83 7.65 -6.19
C GLY A 118 -8.63 8.59 -6.35
N SER A 119 -7.89 8.83 -5.25
CA SER A 119 -6.65 9.62 -5.24
C SER A 119 -5.37 8.80 -5.42
N ILE A 120 -5.49 7.46 -5.57
CA ILE A 120 -4.35 6.54 -5.59
C ILE A 120 -3.86 6.35 -7.02
N ASP A 121 -2.57 6.61 -7.27
CA ASP A 121 -1.90 6.33 -8.53
C ASP A 121 -1.64 4.83 -8.68
N ILE A 122 -1.86 4.28 -9.87
CA ILE A 122 -1.56 2.88 -10.18
C ILE A 122 -0.07 2.72 -10.46
N SER A 123 0.55 1.76 -9.81
CA SER A 123 1.96 1.42 -10.01
C SER A 123 2.19 -0.08 -10.06
N VAL A 124 2.95 -0.50 -11.07
CA VAL A 124 3.30 -1.89 -11.30
C VAL A 124 4.78 -2.00 -11.61
N SER A 125 5.48 -2.87 -10.91
CA SER A 125 6.88 -3.22 -11.19
C SER A 125 6.94 -4.39 -12.15
N PHE A 126 7.83 -4.30 -13.15
CA PHE A 126 7.98 -5.30 -14.21
C PHE A 126 9.41 -5.81 -14.27
N GLY A 127 9.58 -7.11 -14.40
CA GLY A 127 10.83 -7.75 -14.77
C GLY A 127 10.59 -8.72 -15.93
N TRP A 128 11.57 -8.90 -16.80
CA TRP A 128 11.44 -9.85 -17.91
C TRP A 128 12.77 -10.50 -18.25
N GLU A 129 12.67 -11.66 -18.85
CA GLU A 129 13.80 -12.40 -19.42
C GLU A 129 13.32 -13.10 -20.70
N THR A 130 14.23 -13.25 -21.66
CA THR A 130 13.94 -13.78 -22.99
C THR A 130 14.68 -15.09 -23.21
N LYS A 131 13.95 -16.14 -23.56
CA LYS A 131 14.49 -17.42 -24.03
C LYS A 131 14.77 -17.33 -25.53
N MET A 132 16.03 -17.54 -25.92
CA MET A 132 16.48 -17.41 -27.30
C MET A 132 16.57 -18.74 -28.03
N ASN A 133 16.75 -19.88 -27.32
CA ASN A 133 16.99 -21.18 -27.89
C ASN A 133 16.50 -22.33 -27.01
N GLU A 134 16.53 -23.56 -27.54
CA GLU A 134 16.05 -24.75 -26.84
C GLU A 134 16.94 -25.20 -25.68
N GLU A 135 18.20 -24.77 -25.64
CA GLU A 135 19.17 -25.17 -24.60
C GLU A 135 18.90 -24.47 -23.26
N GLU A 136 18.29 -23.27 -23.31
CA GLU A 136 17.92 -22.54 -22.12
C GLU A 136 16.68 -23.17 -21.46
N LYS A 137 16.72 -23.33 -20.12
CA LYS A 137 15.60 -23.89 -19.38
C LYS A 137 14.59 -22.79 -19.04
N ILE A 138 13.34 -23.06 -19.30
CA ILE A 138 12.26 -22.07 -19.06
C ILE A 138 12.12 -21.68 -17.58
N GLU A 139 12.44 -22.59 -16.66
CA GLU A 139 12.44 -22.34 -15.22
C GLU A 139 13.53 -21.33 -14.83
N GLU A 140 14.69 -21.33 -15.52
CA GLU A 140 15.75 -20.35 -15.29
C GLU A 140 15.36 -18.97 -15.82
N ILE A 141 14.65 -18.92 -16.97
CA ILE A 141 14.09 -17.71 -17.54
C ILE A 141 13.06 -17.10 -16.59
N PHE A 142 12.15 -17.93 -16.05
CA PHE A 142 11.17 -17.49 -15.05
C PHE A 142 11.85 -16.86 -13.83
N LYS A 143 12.82 -17.57 -13.25
CA LYS A 143 13.56 -17.09 -12.07
C LYS A 143 14.28 -15.77 -12.33
N LYS A 144 14.93 -15.62 -13.49
CA LYS A 144 15.59 -14.36 -13.85
C LYS A 144 14.59 -13.22 -14.03
N ALA A 145 13.44 -13.46 -14.66
CA ALA A 145 12.39 -12.47 -14.81
C ALA A 145 11.85 -12.01 -13.44
N GLU A 146 11.65 -12.95 -12.51
CA GLU A 146 11.25 -12.67 -11.12
C GLU A 146 12.32 -11.87 -10.37
N ASP A 147 13.60 -12.27 -10.45
CA ASP A 147 14.72 -11.52 -9.85
C ASP A 147 14.83 -10.10 -10.41
N HIS A 148 14.63 -9.91 -11.71
CA HIS A 148 14.63 -8.58 -12.35
C HIS A 148 13.46 -7.73 -11.87
N MET A 149 12.26 -8.32 -11.75
CA MET A 149 11.08 -7.63 -11.21
C MET A 149 11.31 -7.21 -9.76
N TYR A 150 11.82 -8.13 -8.93
CA TYR A 150 12.09 -7.85 -7.52
C TYR A 150 13.12 -6.72 -7.33
N LYS A 151 14.23 -6.73 -8.10
CA LYS A 151 15.21 -5.63 -8.08
C LYS A 151 14.55 -4.29 -8.42
N LYS A 152 13.74 -4.22 -9.48
CA LYS A 152 13.03 -2.98 -9.84
C LYS A 152 12.05 -2.55 -8.75
N LYS A 153 11.32 -3.50 -8.15
CA LYS A 153 10.40 -3.23 -7.03
C LYS A 153 11.11 -2.57 -5.85
N LEU A 154 12.34 -3.00 -5.52
CA LEU A 154 13.15 -2.39 -4.46
C LEU A 154 13.47 -0.90 -4.72
N PHE A 155 13.70 -0.51 -5.97
CA PHE A 155 14.00 0.88 -6.34
C PHE A 155 12.75 1.74 -6.57
N GLU A 156 11.68 1.18 -7.12
CA GLU A 156 10.44 1.90 -7.44
C GLU A 156 9.51 2.04 -6.23
N SER A 157 9.47 1.03 -5.36
CA SER A 157 8.56 0.93 -4.22
C SER A 157 8.72 2.05 -3.18
N PRO A 158 9.93 2.53 -2.78
CA PRO A 158 10.05 3.59 -1.77
C PRO A 158 9.37 4.90 -2.21
N SER A 159 9.59 5.31 -3.47
CA SER A 159 8.94 6.51 -4.02
C SER A 159 7.41 6.37 -4.11
N MET A 160 6.93 5.18 -4.44
CA MET A 160 5.48 4.91 -4.53
C MET A 160 4.82 4.83 -3.16
N ARG A 161 5.47 4.23 -2.16
CA ARG A 161 4.96 4.19 -0.78
C ARG A 161 4.76 5.59 -0.22
N GLY A 162 5.70 6.50 -0.45
CA GLY A 162 5.56 7.90 -0.05
C GLY A 162 4.39 8.61 -0.77
N LYS A 163 4.17 8.35 -2.06
CA LYS A 163 3.01 8.88 -2.80
C LYS A 163 1.70 8.32 -2.29
N THR A 164 1.63 7.00 -2.04
CA THR A 164 0.45 6.36 -1.48
C THR A 164 0.14 6.88 -0.09
N LEU A 165 1.15 7.04 0.78
CA LEU A 165 0.98 7.64 2.10
C LEU A 165 0.40 9.06 2.00
N LYS A 166 0.91 9.88 1.07
CA LYS A 166 0.37 11.22 0.83
C LYS A 166 -1.09 11.19 0.34
N ALA A 167 -1.45 10.22 -0.50
CA ALA A 167 -2.84 10.03 -0.93
C ALA A 167 -3.75 9.63 0.24
N ILE A 168 -3.28 8.76 1.16
CA ILE A 168 -4.00 8.38 2.39
C ILE A 168 -4.24 9.59 3.28
N ILE A 169 -3.21 10.42 3.52
CA ILE A 169 -3.32 11.65 4.32
C ILE A 169 -4.36 12.59 3.70
N ASN A 170 -4.29 12.82 2.40
CA ASN A 170 -5.25 13.67 1.71
C ASN A 170 -6.67 13.13 1.82
N ALA A 171 -6.87 11.82 1.63
CA ALA A 171 -8.18 11.18 1.77
C ALA A 171 -8.75 11.30 3.19
N LEU A 172 -7.91 11.15 4.23
CA LEU A 172 -8.31 11.37 5.62
C LEU A 172 -8.80 12.80 5.84
N TYR A 173 -8.04 13.78 5.33
CA TYR A 173 -8.34 15.20 5.50
C TYR A 173 -9.56 15.67 4.66
N GLU A 174 -9.78 15.05 3.49
CA GLU A 174 -11.00 15.27 2.69
C GLU A 174 -12.25 14.74 3.43
N LYS A 175 -12.14 13.58 4.08
CA LYS A 175 -13.23 13.02 4.89
C LYS A 175 -13.51 13.82 6.16
N ASN A 176 -12.47 14.35 6.79
CA ASN A 176 -12.57 15.04 8.07
C ASN A 176 -11.65 16.26 8.16
N LYS A 177 -12.20 17.43 7.81
CA LYS A 177 -11.49 18.71 7.87
C LYS A 177 -11.07 19.13 9.27
N GLN A 178 -11.79 18.69 10.29
CA GLN A 178 -11.42 18.95 11.68
C GLN A 178 -10.17 18.18 12.07
N GLU A 179 -10.02 16.96 11.56
CA GLU A 179 -8.82 16.14 11.74
C GLU A 179 -7.57 16.80 11.16
N GLU A 180 -7.68 17.37 9.95
CA GLU A 180 -6.58 18.14 9.34
C GLU A 180 -6.13 19.28 10.25
N THR A 181 -7.08 20.09 10.71
CA THR A 181 -6.80 21.25 11.55
C THR A 181 -6.21 20.82 12.90
N HIS A 182 -6.73 19.76 13.50
CA HIS A 182 -6.23 19.15 14.73
C HIS A 182 -4.78 18.65 14.55
N SER A 183 -4.51 17.84 13.54
CA SER A 183 -3.19 17.30 13.27
C SER A 183 -2.13 18.41 13.09
N HIS A 184 -2.48 19.49 12.40
CA HIS A 184 -1.59 20.65 12.25
C HIS A 184 -1.30 21.35 13.59
N ARG A 185 -2.30 21.52 14.48
CA ARG A 185 -2.08 22.13 15.80
C ARG A 185 -1.23 21.23 16.70
N VAL A 186 -1.52 19.91 16.72
CA VAL A 186 -0.72 18.94 17.49
C VAL A 186 0.73 18.93 16.99
N SER A 187 0.94 18.97 15.68
CA SER A 187 2.28 19.08 15.07
C SER A 187 3.04 20.31 15.56
N ALA A 188 2.40 21.49 15.57
CA ALA A 188 3.01 22.73 16.05
C ALA A 188 3.30 22.69 17.57
N LEU A 189 2.42 22.07 18.36
CA LEU A 189 2.64 21.86 19.81
C LEU A 189 3.82 20.93 20.05
N CYS A 190 3.93 19.81 19.30
CA CYS A 190 5.05 18.89 19.38
C CYS A 190 6.38 19.58 19.09
N GLU A 191 6.46 20.41 18.03
CA GLU A 191 7.62 21.23 17.73
C GLU A 191 7.97 22.17 18.91
N SER A 192 6.98 22.87 19.46
CA SER A 192 7.17 23.78 20.56
C SER A 192 7.68 23.09 21.82
N PHE A 193 7.13 21.92 22.16
CA PHE A 193 7.60 21.12 23.30
C PHE A 193 9.02 20.61 23.07
N GLY A 194 9.35 20.13 21.86
CA GLY A 194 10.70 19.70 21.52
C GLY A 194 11.75 20.83 21.73
N ARG A 195 11.43 22.05 21.29
CA ARG A 195 12.29 23.23 21.48
C ARG A 195 12.46 23.60 22.96
N VAL A 196 11.38 23.61 23.74
CA VAL A 196 11.44 23.91 25.19
C VAL A 196 12.24 22.85 25.95
N LEU A 197 12.16 21.59 25.55
CA LEU A 197 12.93 20.50 26.15
C LEU A 197 14.39 20.48 25.69
N GLY A 198 14.78 21.34 24.73
CA GLY A 198 16.16 21.41 24.21
C GLY A 198 16.57 20.22 23.36
N LEU A 199 15.64 19.57 22.69
CA LEU A 199 15.92 18.44 21.80
C LEU A 199 16.70 18.89 20.56
N PRO A 200 17.51 17.99 19.96
CA PRO A 200 18.17 18.25 18.68
C PRO A 200 17.18 18.57 17.56
N GLU A 201 17.58 19.42 16.60
CA GLU A 201 16.67 19.86 15.52
C GLU A 201 16.12 18.68 14.72
N GLY A 202 16.88 17.59 14.51
CA GLY A 202 16.40 16.36 13.85
C GLY A 202 15.25 15.70 14.60
N GLU A 203 15.33 15.60 15.93
CA GLU A 203 14.27 15.03 16.76
C GLU A 203 13.03 15.96 16.81
N ILE A 204 13.23 17.27 16.74
CA ILE A 204 12.14 18.25 16.66
C ILE A 204 11.36 18.10 15.35
N GLU A 205 12.06 17.90 14.23
CA GLU A 205 11.42 17.68 12.92
C GLU A 205 10.70 16.32 12.87
N GLU A 206 11.25 15.28 13.49
CA GLU A 206 10.56 14.01 13.69
C GLU A 206 9.28 14.19 14.53
N LEU A 207 9.35 14.87 15.67
CA LEU A 207 8.21 15.17 16.51
C LEU A 207 7.11 15.95 15.75
N ARG A 208 7.50 16.94 14.96
CA ARG A 208 6.58 17.68 14.10
C ARG A 208 5.86 16.76 13.12
N THR A 209 6.63 15.88 12.47
CA THR A 209 6.11 14.92 11.50
C THR A 209 5.17 13.91 12.16
N VAL A 210 5.57 13.34 13.30
CA VAL A 210 4.74 12.38 14.02
C VAL A 210 3.47 13.01 14.58
N GLY A 211 3.55 14.26 15.10
CA GLY A 211 2.38 15.01 15.51
C GLY A 211 1.37 15.24 14.40
N LEU A 212 1.86 15.42 13.14
CA LEU A 212 1.00 15.52 11.96
C LEU A 212 0.33 14.18 11.59
N LEU A 213 1.00 13.06 11.85
CA LEU A 213 0.62 11.73 11.38
C LEU A 213 0.04 10.82 12.46
N HIS A 214 -0.03 11.28 13.74
CA HIS A 214 -0.38 10.42 14.87
C HIS A 214 -1.72 9.70 14.69
N ASP A 215 -2.67 10.37 14.07
CA ASP A 215 -4.03 9.90 13.83
C ASP A 215 -4.29 9.33 12.41
N ILE A 216 -3.23 9.10 11.61
CA ILE A 216 -3.38 8.63 10.22
C ILE A 216 -4.18 7.32 10.12
N GLY A 217 -4.14 6.48 11.14
CA GLY A 217 -4.88 5.21 11.18
C GLY A 217 -6.39 5.37 11.23
N LYS A 218 -6.91 6.56 11.54
CA LYS A 218 -8.34 6.87 11.49
C LYS A 218 -8.94 6.75 10.08
N ILE A 219 -8.10 6.71 9.02
CA ILE A 219 -8.56 6.48 7.64
C ILE A 219 -9.36 5.19 7.49
N ALA A 220 -9.04 4.16 8.26
CA ALA A 220 -9.69 2.86 8.23
C ALA A 220 -10.87 2.71 9.20
N ILE A 221 -11.16 3.75 10.00
CA ILE A 221 -12.31 3.77 10.91
C ILE A 221 -13.54 4.27 10.14
N ASP A 222 -14.69 3.66 10.43
CA ASP A 222 -15.95 4.06 9.80
C ASP A 222 -16.30 5.53 10.12
N GLU A 223 -16.68 6.25 9.07
CA GLU A 223 -17.00 7.69 9.19
C GLU A 223 -18.18 7.95 10.12
N SER A 224 -19.14 7.04 10.21
CA SER A 224 -20.28 7.13 11.11
C SER A 224 -19.86 7.10 12.58
N ILE A 225 -18.80 6.36 12.91
CA ILE A 225 -18.21 6.32 14.25
C ILE A 225 -17.44 7.62 14.52
N LEU A 226 -16.61 8.07 13.57
CA LEU A 226 -15.80 9.27 13.71
C LEU A 226 -16.63 10.56 13.82
N LYS A 227 -17.81 10.62 13.20
CA LYS A 227 -18.71 11.79 13.22
C LYS A 227 -19.86 11.69 14.21
N LYS A 228 -19.89 10.63 15.02
CA LYS A 228 -20.96 10.41 15.99
C LYS A 228 -20.94 11.51 17.06
N GLN A 229 -22.07 12.16 17.28
CA GLN A 229 -22.23 13.21 18.33
C GLN A 229 -22.67 12.64 19.67
N GLU A 230 -23.15 11.40 19.67
CA GLU A 230 -23.58 10.70 20.88
C GLU A 230 -22.40 9.92 21.50
N ARG A 231 -22.59 9.45 22.74
CA ARG A 231 -21.60 8.58 23.37
C ARG A 231 -21.38 7.33 22.53
N LEU A 232 -20.10 6.99 22.34
CA LEU A 232 -19.69 5.76 21.67
C LEU A 232 -20.14 4.53 22.47
N THR A 233 -20.57 3.50 21.79
CA THR A 233 -20.74 2.17 22.39
C THR A 233 -19.38 1.55 22.72
N TYR A 234 -19.38 0.47 23.48
CA TYR A 234 -18.15 -0.25 23.80
C TYR A 234 -17.44 -0.74 22.51
N ASP A 235 -18.19 -1.33 21.58
CA ASP A 235 -17.64 -1.86 20.32
C ASP A 235 -17.09 -0.74 19.42
N GLU A 236 -17.78 0.40 19.32
CA GLU A 236 -17.30 1.58 18.59
C GLU A 236 -16.02 2.15 19.20
N TRP A 237 -15.92 2.14 20.53
CA TRP A 237 -14.71 2.58 21.21
C TRP A 237 -13.53 1.63 20.98
N GLU A 238 -13.77 0.31 21.01
CA GLU A 238 -12.76 -0.69 20.66
C GLU A 238 -12.28 -0.52 19.21
N GLU A 239 -13.18 -0.19 18.27
CA GLU A 239 -12.82 0.08 16.89
C GLU A 239 -11.92 1.33 16.76
N ILE A 240 -12.25 2.42 17.46
CA ILE A 240 -11.40 3.63 17.47
C ILE A 240 -10.02 3.32 18.04
N LYS A 241 -9.91 2.53 19.10
CA LYS A 241 -8.62 2.17 19.72
C LYS A 241 -7.67 1.41 18.77
N ARG A 242 -8.13 0.96 17.61
CA ARG A 242 -7.28 0.31 16.61
C ARG A 242 -6.45 1.28 15.76
N HIS A 243 -6.80 2.58 15.74
CA HIS A 243 -6.09 3.53 14.85
C HIS A 243 -4.58 3.62 15.11
N PRO A 244 -4.03 3.52 16.35
CA PRO A 244 -2.57 3.55 16.53
C PRO A 244 -1.88 2.35 15.88
N GLU A 245 -2.46 1.15 15.95
CA GLU A 245 -1.92 -0.05 15.30
C GLU A 245 -2.02 0.04 13.77
N ILE A 246 -3.11 0.60 13.26
CA ILE A 246 -3.29 0.84 11.83
C ILE A 246 -2.25 1.87 11.35
N GLY A 247 -2.12 3.00 12.08
CA GLY A 247 -1.11 4.02 11.80
C GLY A 247 0.31 3.47 11.80
N TYR A 248 0.65 2.65 12.79
CA TYR A 248 1.92 1.92 12.84
C TYR A 248 2.16 1.09 11.58
N ARG A 249 1.18 0.28 11.16
CA ARG A 249 1.31 -0.55 9.96
C ARG A 249 1.50 0.28 8.69
N LEU A 250 0.76 1.38 8.56
CA LEU A 250 0.87 2.29 7.42
C LEU A 250 2.28 2.91 7.34
N LEU A 251 2.75 3.49 8.43
CA LEU A 251 4.05 4.17 8.47
C LEU A 251 5.23 3.21 8.35
N SER A 252 5.15 2.01 8.94
CA SER A 252 6.19 0.98 8.85
C SER A 252 6.44 0.49 7.42
N THR A 253 5.53 0.76 6.47
CA THR A 253 5.76 0.41 5.06
C THR A 253 6.66 1.41 4.33
N VAL A 254 6.89 2.59 4.90
CA VAL A 254 7.70 3.66 4.30
C VAL A 254 9.10 3.62 4.90
N ASN A 255 10.12 3.62 4.04
CA ASN A 255 11.50 3.68 4.49
C ASN A 255 11.70 4.96 5.33
N ASP A 256 12.56 4.89 6.32
CA ASP A 256 12.92 5.97 7.24
C ASP A 256 11.80 6.43 8.21
N MET A 257 10.65 5.74 8.23
CA MET A 257 9.56 6.05 9.16
C MET A 257 9.34 4.98 10.26
N SER A 258 10.21 3.98 10.36
CA SER A 258 10.01 2.86 11.28
C SER A 258 10.01 3.30 12.76
N GLU A 259 10.88 4.24 13.15
CA GLU A 259 10.89 4.80 14.52
C GLU A 259 9.66 5.66 14.76
N MET A 260 9.33 6.54 13.81
CA MET A 260 8.11 7.37 13.87
C MET A 260 6.84 6.52 13.97
N ALA A 261 6.80 5.36 13.30
CA ALA A 261 5.70 4.41 13.42
C ALA A 261 5.53 3.90 14.87
N GLN A 262 6.64 3.63 15.58
CA GLN A 262 6.58 3.25 17.00
C GLN A 262 5.99 4.37 17.86
N TYR A 263 6.36 5.62 17.59
CA TYR A 263 5.83 6.75 18.34
C TYR A 263 4.31 6.90 18.12
N VAL A 264 3.83 6.69 16.88
CA VAL A 264 2.40 6.66 16.55
C VAL A 264 1.69 5.49 17.24
N LEU A 265 2.29 4.30 17.29
CA LEU A 265 1.69 3.16 17.99
C LEU A 265 1.40 3.46 19.46
N LEU A 266 2.29 4.21 20.12
CA LEU A 266 2.33 4.33 21.58
C LEU A 266 1.81 5.68 22.10
N HIS A 267 1.23 6.55 21.24
CA HIS A 267 0.80 7.89 21.65
C HIS A 267 -0.42 7.90 22.59
N HIS A 268 -1.16 6.82 22.69
CA HIS A 268 -2.24 6.64 23.66
C HIS A 268 -1.84 5.82 24.89
N GLU A 269 -0.56 5.53 25.07
CA GLU A 269 -0.08 4.98 26.34
C GLU A 269 -0.16 6.05 27.43
N LYS A 270 -0.43 5.60 28.65
CA LYS A 270 -0.53 6.46 29.82
C LYS A 270 0.53 6.13 30.83
N TRP A 271 1.03 7.17 31.53
CA TRP A 271 2.11 7.03 32.51
C TRP A 271 1.86 5.95 33.56
N ASP A 272 0.59 5.76 33.96
CA ASP A 272 0.17 4.78 34.96
C ASP A 272 -0.02 3.35 34.40
N GLY A 273 0.14 3.16 33.09
CA GLY A 273 -0.05 1.87 32.42
C GLY A 273 -1.52 1.56 32.05
N SER A 274 -2.45 2.50 32.23
CA SER A 274 -3.86 2.33 31.84
C SER A 274 -4.14 2.67 30.37
N GLY A 275 -3.08 2.96 29.59
CA GLY A 275 -3.15 3.27 28.18
C GLY A 275 -3.26 2.05 27.27
N TYR A 276 -3.20 2.26 25.98
CA TYR A 276 -3.26 1.23 24.95
C TYR A 276 -2.31 1.57 23.80
N PRO A 277 -1.85 0.59 22.94
CA PRO A 277 -2.30 -0.81 22.91
C PRO A 277 -1.42 -1.77 23.73
N LYS A 278 -0.28 -1.32 24.30
CA LYS A 278 0.71 -2.18 24.97
C LYS A 278 0.66 -2.12 26.50
N SER A 279 -0.08 -1.16 27.06
CA SER A 279 -0.16 -0.89 28.49
C SER A 279 1.22 -0.64 29.13
N LEU A 280 2.08 0.10 28.41
CA LEU A 280 3.41 0.51 28.88
C LEU A 280 3.27 1.51 30.02
N LYS A 281 4.31 1.54 30.91
CA LYS A 281 4.26 2.37 32.09
C LYS A 281 5.50 3.22 32.24
N GLY A 282 5.30 4.48 32.63
CA GLY A 282 6.41 5.38 32.96
C GLY A 282 7.36 5.60 31.80
N GLU A 283 8.65 5.33 32.02
CA GLU A 283 9.72 5.54 31.03
C GLU A 283 9.82 4.45 29.95
N GLU A 284 9.04 3.38 30.07
CA GLU A 284 8.90 2.41 28.97
C GLU A 284 8.23 3.04 27.73
N ILE A 285 7.46 4.14 27.94
CA ILE A 285 6.83 4.92 26.88
C ILE A 285 7.91 5.85 26.29
N PRO A 286 8.20 5.80 24.98
CA PRO A 286 9.12 6.71 24.33
C PRO A 286 8.80 8.18 24.63
N LEU A 287 9.83 9.01 24.79
CA LEU A 287 9.63 10.44 25.07
C LEU A 287 8.77 11.11 24.02
N GLN A 288 8.97 10.79 22.75
CA GLN A 288 8.23 11.33 21.63
C GLN A 288 6.72 11.00 21.75
N SER A 289 6.37 9.76 22.11
CA SER A 289 4.97 9.35 22.32
C SER A 289 4.33 10.09 23.49
N ARG A 290 5.09 10.32 24.59
CA ARG A 290 4.63 11.13 25.74
C ARG A 290 4.37 12.58 25.35
N ILE A 291 5.24 13.18 24.52
CA ILE A 291 5.05 14.55 24.00
C ILE A 291 3.79 14.63 23.15
N ILE A 292 3.58 13.67 22.25
CA ILE A 292 2.38 13.62 21.39
C ILE A 292 1.13 13.47 22.26
N ALA A 293 1.11 12.57 23.24
CA ALA A 293 -0.02 12.37 24.15
C ALA A 293 -0.42 13.67 24.88
N VAL A 294 0.58 14.44 25.35
CA VAL A 294 0.34 15.73 26.00
C VAL A 294 -0.17 16.77 25.02
N ALA A 295 0.42 16.85 23.83
CA ALA A 295 0.02 17.79 22.77
C ALA A 295 -1.42 17.53 22.30
N ASP A 296 -1.77 16.26 22.06
CA ASP A 296 -3.12 15.84 21.68
C ASP A 296 -4.14 16.17 22.78
N ALA A 297 -3.86 15.77 24.02
CA ALA A 297 -4.74 16.07 25.15
C ALA A 297 -4.93 17.58 25.35
N TYR A 298 -3.87 18.37 25.20
CA TYR A 298 -3.95 19.83 25.32
C TYR A 298 -4.81 20.43 24.21
N ASP A 299 -4.60 20.04 22.96
CA ASP A 299 -5.43 20.49 21.83
C ASP A 299 -6.89 20.08 22.02
N ALA A 300 -7.13 18.85 22.51
CA ALA A 300 -8.47 18.35 22.81
C ALA A 300 -9.23 19.20 23.85
N MET A 301 -8.52 19.70 24.85
CA MET A 301 -9.11 20.51 25.94
C MET A 301 -9.28 22.00 25.58
N THR A 302 -8.48 22.52 24.67
CA THR A 302 -8.41 23.95 24.33
C THR A 302 -9.11 24.34 23.05
N SER A 303 -9.40 23.36 22.19
CA SER A 303 -10.08 23.58 20.89
C SER A 303 -11.58 23.35 21.01
N GLU A 304 -12.36 24.16 20.29
CA GLU A 304 -13.80 23.93 20.14
C GLU A 304 -14.01 22.62 19.36
N ARG A 305 -14.42 21.58 20.07
CA ARG A 305 -14.84 20.31 19.46
C ARG A 305 -16.35 20.25 19.39
N THR A 306 -16.90 19.78 18.29
CA THR A 306 -18.31 19.40 18.14
C THR A 306 -18.68 18.16 18.96
N TYR A 307 -17.71 17.55 19.66
CA TYR A 307 -17.91 16.35 20.48
C TYR A 307 -17.78 16.70 21.97
N VAL A 308 -18.82 16.41 22.71
CA VAL A 308 -18.78 16.32 24.18
C VAL A 308 -18.37 14.89 24.50
N GLY A 309 -17.09 14.69 24.89
CA GLY A 309 -16.53 13.42 25.33
C GLY A 309 -17.08 12.95 26.66
#